data_9dd385a189b7f64edb0181c4501fe3f8
#
_entry.id   9dd385a189b7f64edb0181c4501fe3f8
#
_cell.length_a   1.000
_cell.length_b   1.000
_cell.length_c   1.000
_cell.angle_alpha   90.00
_cell.angle_beta   90.00
_cell.angle_gamma   90.00
#
_symmetry.space_group_name_H-M   'P 1'
#
loop_
_entity.id
_entity.type
_entity.pdbx_description
1 polymer ?
#
loop_
_entity_poly.entity_id
_entity_poly.type
_entity_poly.pdbx_seq_one_letter_code
_entity_poly.pdbx_strand_id
1 'polypeptide(L)'
;MEDINDPYSLNEREVLEYYGLKGISGKFNLKCKFIKTWILHSLAYFTPLSSFIIKMQRARGVKIGKFCHISPYVLIDLVYPHLVNIEDNVTIGNNSMIFAHVNPTSNTKLKKIYPRKVSSVTIKKGAVLFPGCIITAGVTIGECSMIGAGSVVGEDIPDYCVALGNPARVIKKIDH
;
A
#
# COMPACT_ATOMS: atom_id res chain seq x y z
N MET A 1 23.47 9.30 23.57
CA MET A 1 22.73 8.05 23.86
C MET A 1 21.35 8.18 23.23
N GLU A 2 21.03 7.36 22.23
CA GLU A 2 19.65 7.31 21.74
C GLU A 2 18.77 6.76 22.86
N ASP A 3 17.74 7.49 23.24
CA ASP A 3 16.77 7.03 24.25
C ASP A 3 16.03 5.80 23.67
N ILE A 4 16.24 4.66 24.30
CA ILE A 4 15.62 3.36 23.89
C ILE A 4 14.10 3.45 23.90
N ASN A 5 13.53 4.43 24.60
CA ASN A 5 12.09 4.66 24.72
C ASN A 5 11.56 5.70 23.71
N ASP A 6 12.42 6.34 22.91
CA ASP A 6 11.97 7.27 21.89
C ASP A 6 11.21 6.53 20.79
N PRO A 7 9.93 6.87 20.53
CA PRO A 7 9.10 6.19 19.54
C PRO A 7 9.69 6.23 18.11
N TYR A 8 10.40 7.30 17.78
CA TYR A 8 11.03 7.45 16.45
C TYR A 8 12.21 6.52 16.28
N SER A 9 13.09 6.44 17.28
CA SER A 9 14.23 5.52 17.29
C SER A 9 13.78 4.05 17.26
N LEU A 10 12.70 3.72 17.97
CA LEU A 10 12.10 2.39 17.94
C LEU A 10 11.55 2.07 16.55
N ASN A 11 10.84 3.00 15.93
CA ASN A 11 10.28 2.84 14.59
C ASN A 11 11.38 2.69 13.52
N GLU A 12 12.44 3.51 13.58
CA GLU A 12 13.59 3.39 12.67
C GLU A 12 14.25 2.02 12.80
N ARG A 13 14.46 1.53 14.02
CA ARG A 13 15.06 0.22 14.31
C ARG A 13 14.24 -0.92 13.72
N GLU A 14 12.91 -0.93 13.89
CA GLU A 14 12.03 -1.95 13.30
C GLU A 14 12.13 -1.99 11.78
N VAL A 15 12.24 -0.83 11.12
CA VAL A 15 12.36 -0.76 9.67
C VAL A 15 13.76 -1.20 9.22
N LEU A 16 14.82 -0.83 9.95
CA LEU A 16 16.18 -1.30 9.70
C LEU A 16 16.26 -2.83 9.80
N GLU A 17 15.66 -3.39 10.84
CA GLU A 17 15.60 -4.83 11.09
C GLU A 17 14.85 -5.56 9.98
N TYR A 18 13.69 -5.04 9.56
CA TYR A 18 12.94 -5.57 8.43
C TYR A 18 13.75 -5.65 7.13
N TYR A 19 14.55 -4.61 6.86
CA TYR A 19 15.42 -4.58 5.66
C TYR A 19 16.79 -5.25 5.86
N GLY A 20 17.08 -5.82 7.02
CA GLY A 20 18.38 -6.42 7.32
C GLY A 20 19.53 -5.42 7.36
N LEU A 21 19.25 -4.14 7.59
CA LEU A 21 20.23 -3.05 7.61
C LEU A 21 20.77 -2.82 9.02
N LYS A 22 22.09 -2.62 9.16
CA LYS A 22 22.74 -2.46 10.47
C LYS A 22 23.73 -1.28 10.48
N GLY A 23 23.92 -0.70 11.68
CA GLY A 23 24.89 0.35 11.91
C GLY A 23 24.64 1.65 11.17
N ILE A 24 25.65 2.52 11.13
CA ILE A 24 25.56 3.86 10.53
C ILE A 24 25.30 3.78 9.02
N SER A 25 26.00 2.87 8.33
CA SER A 25 25.79 2.64 6.90
C SER A 25 24.38 2.17 6.59
N GLY A 26 23.80 1.30 7.44
CA GLY A 26 22.42 0.86 7.32
C GLY A 26 21.42 1.99 7.46
N LYS A 27 21.60 2.88 8.45
CA LYS A 27 20.77 4.09 8.62
C LYS A 27 20.86 5.00 7.39
N PHE A 28 22.07 5.22 6.86
CA PHE A 28 22.27 6.03 5.66
C PHE A 28 21.54 5.42 4.44
N ASN A 29 21.71 4.12 4.21
CA ASN A 29 21.06 3.40 3.12
C ASN A 29 19.52 3.46 3.24
N LEU A 30 18.97 3.34 4.45
CA LEU A 30 17.54 3.47 4.69
C LEU A 30 17.02 4.87 4.33
N LYS A 31 17.75 5.92 4.73
CA LYS A 31 17.40 7.31 4.37
C LYS A 31 17.43 7.53 2.86
N CYS A 32 18.47 7.06 2.17
CA CYS A 32 18.54 7.12 0.71
C CYS A 32 17.38 6.39 0.04
N LYS A 33 17.02 5.21 0.55
CA LYS A 33 15.87 4.44 0.08
C LYS A 33 14.55 5.21 0.26
N PHE A 34 14.34 5.83 1.40
CA PHE A 34 13.16 6.65 1.65
C PHE A 34 13.08 7.89 0.75
N ILE A 35 14.19 8.61 0.59
CA ILE A 35 14.26 9.77 -0.30
C ILE A 35 13.94 9.36 -1.73
N LYS A 36 14.56 8.29 -2.24
CA LYS A 36 14.25 7.74 -3.57
C LYS A 36 12.77 7.39 -3.71
N THR A 37 12.23 6.67 -2.75
CA THR A 37 10.83 6.25 -2.74
C THR A 37 9.90 7.46 -2.72
N TRP A 38 10.19 8.46 -1.89
CA TRP A 38 9.40 9.68 -1.78
C TRP A 38 9.41 10.48 -3.08
N ILE A 39 10.58 10.70 -3.71
CA ILE A 39 10.68 11.42 -4.98
C ILE A 39 9.87 10.73 -6.08
N LEU A 40 10.08 9.42 -6.27
CA LEU A 40 9.38 8.65 -7.29
C LEU A 40 7.86 8.62 -7.04
N HIS A 41 7.44 8.54 -5.76
CA HIS A 41 6.03 8.63 -5.40
C HIS A 41 5.45 10.00 -5.73
N SER A 42 6.13 11.08 -5.37
CA SER A 42 5.66 12.44 -5.64
C SER A 42 5.49 12.69 -7.14
N LEU A 43 6.43 12.21 -7.96
CA LEU A 43 6.31 12.28 -9.43
C LEU A 43 5.10 11.48 -9.94
N ALA A 44 4.85 10.29 -9.39
CA ALA A 44 3.68 9.47 -9.72
C ALA A 44 2.37 10.13 -9.26
N TYR A 45 2.37 10.74 -8.08
CA TYR A 45 1.18 11.25 -7.42
C TYR A 45 0.55 12.42 -8.16
N PHE A 46 1.36 13.35 -8.67
CA PHE A 46 0.88 14.59 -9.29
C PHE A 46 0.71 14.53 -10.82
N THR A 47 1.13 13.44 -11.46
CA THR A 47 0.99 13.33 -12.93
C THR A 47 -0.37 12.77 -13.34
N PRO A 48 -1.01 13.27 -14.42
CA PRO A 48 -2.22 12.69 -14.97
C PRO A 48 -1.97 11.45 -15.86
N LEU A 49 -0.70 11.14 -16.18
CA LEU A 49 -0.34 10.11 -17.15
C LEU A 49 -0.19 8.75 -16.48
N SER A 50 -1.20 7.87 -16.61
CA SER A 50 -1.21 6.53 -16.02
C SER A 50 0.04 5.71 -16.34
N SER A 51 0.53 5.73 -17.56
CA SER A 51 1.75 5.02 -17.95
C SER A 51 2.99 5.49 -17.19
N PHE A 52 3.09 6.79 -16.93
CA PHE A 52 4.17 7.36 -16.13
C PHE A 52 4.01 7.02 -14.65
N ILE A 53 2.79 7.09 -14.10
CA ILE A 53 2.48 6.63 -12.73
C ILE A 53 2.98 5.20 -12.54
N ILE A 54 2.58 4.29 -13.43
CA ILE A 54 2.96 2.87 -13.38
C ILE A 54 4.49 2.71 -13.41
N LYS A 55 5.18 3.43 -14.30
CA LYS A 55 6.64 3.39 -14.40
C LYS A 55 7.31 3.82 -13.09
N MET A 56 6.87 4.90 -12.48
CA MET A 56 7.42 5.41 -11.21
C MET A 56 7.13 4.46 -10.04
N GLN A 57 5.92 3.91 -9.98
CA GLN A 57 5.56 2.95 -8.94
C GLN A 57 6.34 1.64 -9.06
N ARG A 58 6.55 1.13 -10.28
CA ARG A 58 7.43 -0.03 -10.52
C ARG A 58 8.88 0.25 -10.09
N ALA A 59 9.40 1.45 -10.37
CA ALA A 59 10.75 1.86 -9.96
C ALA A 59 10.92 1.94 -8.43
N ARG A 60 9.82 2.08 -7.67
CA ARG A 60 9.79 1.99 -6.20
C ARG A 60 9.74 0.54 -5.71
N GLY A 61 9.45 -0.42 -6.57
CA GLY A 61 9.32 -1.84 -6.23
C GLY A 61 7.89 -2.35 -6.18
N VAL A 62 6.86 -1.54 -6.48
CA VAL A 62 5.48 -2.04 -6.62
C VAL A 62 5.42 -3.01 -7.80
N LYS A 63 4.84 -4.18 -7.58
CA LYS A 63 4.61 -5.15 -8.64
C LYS A 63 3.32 -4.77 -9.36
N ILE A 64 3.40 -4.46 -10.65
CA ILE A 64 2.24 -4.05 -11.46
C ILE A 64 2.27 -4.82 -12.77
N GLY A 65 1.17 -5.48 -13.08
CA GLY A 65 0.96 -6.26 -14.29
C GLY A 65 0.78 -5.40 -15.55
N LYS A 66 0.29 -6.04 -16.62
CA LYS A 66 0.06 -5.41 -17.92
C LYS A 66 -1.34 -4.80 -17.97
N PHE A 67 -1.52 -3.81 -18.86
CA PHE A 67 -2.82 -3.19 -19.16
C PHE A 67 -3.54 -2.59 -17.95
N CYS A 68 -2.80 -2.20 -16.91
CA CYS A 68 -3.35 -1.53 -15.75
C CYS A 68 -3.59 -0.05 -16.02
N HIS A 69 -4.57 0.52 -15.34
CA HIS A 69 -4.81 1.96 -15.29
C HIS A 69 -4.75 2.43 -13.85
N ILE A 70 -3.87 3.37 -13.54
CA ILE A 70 -3.77 4.01 -12.23
C ILE A 70 -3.99 5.50 -12.42
N SER A 71 -5.01 6.03 -11.78
CA SER A 71 -5.35 7.45 -11.81
C SER A 71 -4.38 8.29 -10.96
N PRO A 72 -4.33 9.61 -11.11
CA PRO A 72 -3.53 10.49 -10.26
C PRO A 72 -4.00 10.46 -8.80
N TYR A 73 -3.14 10.93 -7.90
CA TYR A 73 -3.38 11.03 -6.46
C TYR A 73 -3.60 9.68 -5.76
N VAL A 74 -3.13 8.59 -6.35
CA VAL A 74 -3.13 7.27 -5.70
C VAL A 74 -1.90 7.15 -4.80
N LEU A 75 -2.14 6.91 -3.50
CA LEU A 75 -1.10 6.69 -2.53
C LEU A 75 -0.84 5.19 -2.37
N ILE A 76 0.36 4.73 -2.71
CA ILE A 76 0.81 3.36 -2.44
C ILE A 76 1.89 3.42 -1.39
N ASP A 77 1.83 2.52 -0.41
CA ASP A 77 2.72 2.44 0.75
C ASP A 77 4.13 2.98 0.49
N LEU A 78 4.57 3.92 1.33
CA LEU A 78 5.85 4.60 1.16
C LEU A 78 7.02 3.79 1.73
N VAL A 79 6.74 2.93 2.71
CA VAL A 79 7.76 2.16 3.43
C VAL A 79 7.98 0.80 2.80
N TYR A 80 6.89 0.12 2.42
CA TYR A 80 6.90 -1.26 1.89
C TYR A 80 6.22 -1.39 0.52
N PRO A 81 6.59 -0.56 -0.49
CA PRO A 81 5.95 -0.60 -1.81
C PRO A 81 6.07 -1.97 -2.50
N HIS A 82 7.13 -2.72 -2.23
CA HIS A 82 7.39 -4.05 -2.78
C HIS A 82 6.42 -5.15 -2.30
N LEU A 83 5.63 -4.85 -1.28
CA LEU A 83 4.58 -5.75 -0.77
C LEU A 83 3.22 -5.52 -1.45
N VAL A 84 3.11 -4.50 -2.30
CA VAL A 84 1.90 -4.26 -3.08
C VAL A 84 2.03 -4.94 -4.43
N ASN A 85 1.12 -5.88 -4.71
CA ASN A 85 1.01 -6.63 -5.94
C ASN A 85 -0.29 -6.29 -6.66
N ILE A 86 -0.19 -5.75 -7.86
CA ILE A 86 -1.29 -5.37 -8.74
C ILE A 86 -1.15 -6.23 -10.00
N GLU A 87 -2.10 -7.10 -10.24
CA GLU A 87 -2.07 -8.00 -11.39
C GLU A 87 -2.52 -7.29 -12.68
N ASP A 88 -2.70 -8.07 -13.75
CA ASP A 88 -3.05 -7.54 -15.07
C ASP A 88 -4.46 -6.92 -15.12
N ASN A 89 -4.68 -5.94 -15.98
CA ASN A 89 -5.99 -5.32 -16.27
C ASN A 89 -6.67 -4.66 -15.05
N VAL A 90 -5.94 -4.29 -14.01
CA VAL A 90 -6.47 -3.61 -12.82
C VAL A 90 -6.66 -2.13 -13.09
N THR A 91 -7.79 -1.60 -12.60
CA THR A 91 -8.06 -0.15 -12.60
C THR A 91 -8.09 0.37 -11.17
N ILE A 92 -7.35 1.46 -10.90
CA ILE A 92 -7.33 2.13 -9.59
C ILE A 92 -7.74 3.59 -9.78
N GLY A 93 -8.87 3.94 -9.19
CA GLY A 93 -9.43 5.29 -9.19
C GLY A 93 -8.62 6.27 -8.35
N ASN A 94 -8.72 7.55 -8.70
CA ASN A 94 -8.02 8.65 -8.03
C ASN A 94 -8.31 8.71 -6.51
N ASN A 95 -7.38 9.26 -5.74
CA ASN A 95 -7.42 9.38 -4.29
C ASN A 95 -7.54 8.04 -3.53
N SER A 96 -7.30 6.91 -4.18
CA SER A 96 -7.24 5.62 -3.50
C SER A 96 -5.92 5.46 -2.74
N MET A 97 -5.97 4.72 -1.62
CA MET A 97 -4.82 4.49 -0.75
C MET A 97 -4.62 2.99 -0.54
N ILE A 98 -3.39 2.51 -0.66
CA ILE A 98 -3.04 1.10 -0.51
C ILE A 98 -1.90 1.00 0.49
N PHE A 99 -2.17 0.42 1.66
CA PHE A 99 -1.23 0.28 2.76
C PHE A 99 -0.83 -1.17 2.96
N ALA A 100 0.47 -1.45 2.98
CA ALA A 100 1.04 -2.75 3.28
C ALA A 100 1.54 -2.86 4.73
N HIS A 101 1.31 -1.84 5.55
CA HIS A 101 1.63 -1.87 6.97
C HIS A 101 0.67 -1.01 7.81
N VAL A 102 0.60 -1.35 9.09
CA VAL A 102 -0.06 -0.56 10.14
C VAL A 102 0.90 -0.46 11.33
N ASN A 103 1.03 0.73 11.91
CA ASN A 103 1.93 0.94 13.03
C ASN A 103 1.48 2.11 13.93
N PRO A 104 1.20 1.88 15.23
CA PRO A 104 0.97 2.96 16.20
C PRO A 104 2.28 3.64 16.60
N THR A 105 2.89 4.38 15.68
CA THR A 105 4.29 4.86 15.71
C THR A 105 4.66 5.57 17.01
N SER A 106 3.82 6.52 17.47
CA SER A 106 4.15 7.39 18.60
C SER A 106 3.63 6.89 19.97
N ASN A 107 2.82 5.83 19.98
CA ASN A 107 2.23 5.31 21.20
C ASN A 107 2.86 3.99 21.62
N THR A 108 3.85 4.07 22.51
CA THR A 108 4.59 2.90 22.99
C THR A 108 3.73 1.89 23.78
N LYS A 109 2.65 2.35 24.43
CA LYS A 109 1.70 1.46 25.13
C LYS A 109 0.87 0.68 24.14
N LEU A 110 0.26 1.35 23.17
CA LEU A 110 -0.50 0.71 22.10
C LEU A 110 0.36 -0.22 21.26
N LYS A 111 1.63 0.14 21.03
CA LYS A 111 2.57 -0.68 20.27
C LYS A 111 2.85 -2.04 20.90
N LYS A 112 2.76 -2.16 22.23
CA LYS A 112 2.88 -3.46 22.95
C LYS A 112 1.65 -4.34 22.72
N ILE A 113 0.48 -3.75 22.53
CA ILE A 113 -0.80 -4.46 22.33
C ILE A 113 -1.04 -4.70 20.83
N TYR A 114 -0.77 -3.68 20.03
CA TYR A 114 -0.89 -3.67 18.57
C TYR A 114 0.48 -3.41 17.93
N PRO A 115 1.35 -4.42 17.83
CA PRO A 115 2.66 -4.26 17.23
C PRO A 115 2.53 -3.89 15.75
N ARG A 116 3.63 -3.42 15.16
CA ARG A 116 3.69 -3.19 13.72
C ARG A 116 3.26 -4.46 12.97
N LYS A 117 2.26 -4.32 12.13
CA LYS A 117 1.84 -5.36 11.18
C LYS A 117 2.34 -4.96 9.80
N VAL A 118 3.09 -5.84 9.16
CA VAL A 118 3.54 -5.70 7.77
C VAL A 118 3.01 -6.91 7.01
N SER A 119 2.21 -6.68 5.97
CA SER A 119 1.57 -7.76 5.23
C SER A 119 1.30 -7.34 3.79
N SER A 120 1.50 -8.26 2.83
CA SER A 120 1.29 -7.98 1.42
C SER A 120 -0.16 -7.67 1.10
N VAL A 121 -0.36 -6.78 0.13
CA VAL A 121 -1.66 -6.51 -0.47
C VAL A 121 -1.64 -7.02 -1.91
N THR A 122 -2.67 -7.75 -2.30
CA THR A 122 -2.82 -8.26 -3.67
C THR A 122 -4.13 -7.75 -4.27
N ILE A 123 -4.03 -7.14 -5.45
CA ILE A 123 -5.19 -6.76 -6.26
C ILE A 123 -5.14 -7.65 -7.50
N LYS A 124 -6.06 -8.62 -7.56
CA LYS A 124 -6.07 -9.64 -8.60
C LYS A 124 -6.54 -9.08 -9.94
N LYS A 125 -6.27 -9.86 -10.97
CA LYS A 125 -6.54 -9.53 -12.37
C LYS A 125 -7.97 -9.00 -12.60
N GLY A 126 -8.07 -7.92 -13.38
CA GLY A 126 -9.36 -7.34 -13.75
C GLY A 126 -10.12 -6.63 -12.65
N ALA A 127 -9.58 -6.56 -11.43
CA ALA A 127 -10.24 -5.85 -10.33
C ALA A 127 -10.30 -4.34 -10.57
N VAL A 128 -11.36 -3.70 -10.08
CA VAL A 128 -11.62 -2.27 -10.22
C VAL A 128 -11.81 -1.64 -8.84
N LEU A 129 -10.95 -0.70 -8.48
CA LEU A 129 -11.11 0.16 -7.33
C LEU A 129 -11.64 1.51 -7.81
N PHE A 130 -12.85 1.87 -7.39
CA PHE A 130 -13.39 3.20 -7.65
C PHE A 130 -12.68 4.27 -6.80
N PRO A 131 -12.88 5.56 -7.10
CA PRO A 131 -12.17 6.64 -6.42
C PRO A 131 -12.28 6.62 -4.90
N GLY A 132 -11.18 6.97 -4.21
CA GLY A 132 -11.17 7.12 -2.76
C GLY A 132 -11.19 5.82 -1.95
N CYS A 133 -10.92 4.67 -2.56
CA CYS A 133 -10.84 3.40 -1.83
C CYS A 133 -9.61 3.35 -0.93
N ILE A 134 -9.76 2.77 0.27
CA ILE A 134 -8.64 2.51 1.20
C ILE A 134 -8.52 1.00 1.38
N ILE A 135 -7.35 0.45 1.00
CA ILE A 135 -7.03 -0.96 1.14
C ILE A 135 -6.00 -1.12 2.25
N THR A 136 -6.31 -1.91 3.26
CA THR A 136 -5.43 -2.11 4.41
C THR A 136 -4.46 -3.27 4.24
N ALA A 137 -3.46 -3.34 5.11
CA ALA A 137 -2.41 -4.36 5.07
C ALA A 137 -2.97 -5.79 5.21
N GLY A 138 -2.54 -6.67 4.30
CA GLY A 138 -2.89 -8.08 4.29
C GLY A 138 -4.12 -8.43 3.46
N VAL A 139 -4.75 -7.45 2.81
CA VAL A 139 -5.97 -7.66 2.03
C VAL A 139 -5.69 -8.17 0.63
N THR A 140 -6.50 -9.12 0.18
CA THR A 140 -6.60 -9.56 -1.21
C THR A 140 -7.93 -9.11 -1.82
N ILE A 141 -7.88 -8.37 -2.93
CA ILE A 141 -9.04 -8.06 -3.76
C ILE A 141 -9.14 -9.12 -4.85
N GLY A 142 -10.25 -9.82 -4.91
CA GLY A 142 -10.50 -10.91 -5.83
C GLY A 142 -10.52 -10.53 -7.31
N GLU A 143 -10.34 -11.54 -8.16
CA GLU A 143 -10.35 -11.39 -9.62
C GLU A 143 -11.69 -10.80 -10.09
N CYS A 144 -11.62 -9.83 -11.01
CA CYS A 144 -12.80 -9.17 -11.59
C CYS A 144 -13.80 -8.61 -10.56
N SER A 145 -13.30 -8.29 -9.34
CA SER A 145 -14.14 -7.69 -8.29
C SER A 145 -14.11 -6.17 -8.34
N MET A 146 -15.16 -5.54 -7.87
CA MET A 146 -15.35 -4.09 -7.92
C MET A 146 -15.51 -3.54 -6.50
N ILE A 147 -14.71 -2.54 -6.16
CA ILE A 147 -14.75 -1.86 -4.86
C ILE A 147 -15.36 -0.48 -5.06
N GLY A 148 -16.52 -0.25 -4.46
CA GLY A 148 -17.26 1.02 -4.56
C GLY A 148 -16.49 2.21 -4.02
N ALA A 149 -16.75 3.40 -4.56
CA ALA A 149 -16.06 4.63 -4.21
C ALA A 149 -16.12 4.92 -2.68
N GLY A 150 -15.01 5.41 -2.11
CA GLY A 150 -14.90 5.75 -0.69
C GLY A 150 -14.90 4.56 0.27
N SER A 151 -14.80 3.33 -0.23
CA SER A 151 -14.83 2.13 0.61
C SER A 151 -13.52 1.91 1.36
N VAL A 152 -13.63 1.37 2.59
CA VAL A 152 -12.49 0.95 3.41
C VAL A 152 -12.48 -0.56 3.53
N VAL A 153 -11.52 -1.21 2.86
CA VAL A 153 -11.41 -2.66 2.78
C VAL A 153 -10.39 -3.16 3.78
N GLY A 154 -10.88 -3.83 4.82
CA GLY A 154 -10.07 -4.41 5.90
C GLY A 154 -10.01 -5.93 5.90
N GLU A 155 -10.76 -6.58 5.00
CA GLU A 155 -10.87 -8.03 4.85
C GLU A 155 -10.81 -8.40 3.37
N ASP A 156 -10.47 -9.64 3.07
CA ASP A 156 -10.39 -10.13 1.69
C ASP A 156 -11.75 -10.05 0.99
N ILE A 157 -11.72 -9.64 -0.28
CA ILE A 157 -12.90 -9.64 -1.14
C ILE A 157 -12.79 -10.83 -2.11
N PRO A 158 -13.78 -11.72 -2.15
CA PRO A 158 -13.79 -12.85 -3.08
C PRO A 158 -13.79 -12.42 -4.55
N ASP A 159 -13.41 -13.34 -5.43
CA ASP A 159 -13.47 -13.13 -6.87
C ASP A 159 -14.91 -12.86 -7.33
N TYR A 160 -15.07 -12.06 -8.38
CA TYR A 160 -16.36 -11.73 -9.02
C TYR A 160 -17.39 -11.15 -8.04
N CYS A 161 -16.98 -10.23 -7.18
CA CYS A 161 -17.86 -9.60 -6.20
C CYS A 161 -17.87 -8.07 -6.33
N VAL A 162 -18.97 -7.46 -5.95
CA VAL A 162 -19.06 -6.02 -5.69
C VAL A 162 -19.07 -5.83 -4.18
N ALA A 163 -18.15 -5.01 -3.68
CA ALA A 163 -18.06 -4.64 -2.28
C ALA A 163 -18.05 -3.11 -2.12
N LEU A 164 -18.73 -2.60 -1.09
CA LEU A 164 -18.72 -1.18 -0.78
C LEU A 164 -18.95 -0.91 0.70
N GLY A 165 -18.62 0.30 1.14
CA GLY A 165 -18.86 0.81 2.49
C GLY A 165 -17.60 0.97 3.35
N ASN A 166 -17.79 1.43 4.57
CA ASN A 166 -16.77 1.55 5.61
C ASN A 166 -17.31 0.97 6.94
N PRO A 167 -16.91 -0.25 7.33
CA PRO A 167 -16.08 -1.20 6.58
C PRO A 167 -16.77 -1.72 5.32
N ALA A 168 -16.00 -2.05 4.29
CA ALA A 168 -16.53 -2.61 3.04
C ALA A 168 -17.11 -4.01 3.27
N ARG A 169 -18.26 -4.27 2.64
CA ARG A 169 -18.91 -5.58 2.65
C ARG A 169 -19.34 -5.97 1.24
N VAL A 170 -19.25 -7.25 0.94
CA VAL A 170 -19.78 -7.79 -0.32
C VAL A 170 -21.30 -7.60 -0.34
N ILE A 171 -21.79 -6.94 -1.39
CA ILE A 171 -23.21 -6.63 -1.58
C ILE A 171 -23.82 -7.40 -2.75
N LYS A 172 -22.99 -7.86 -3.68
CA LYS A 172 -23.45 -8.58 -4.88
C LYS A 172 -22.33 -9.47 -5.41
N LYS A 173 -22.71 -10.63 -5.99
CA LYS A 173 -21.84 -11.40 -6.89
C LYS A 173 -22.05 -10.96 -8.32
N ILE A 174 -21.01 -11.01 -9.12
CA ILE A 174 -21.03 -10.69 -10.56
C ILE A 174 -21.21 -12.01 -11.30
N ASP A 175 -22.25 -12.10 -12.13
CA ASP A 175 -22.46 -13.25 -12.99
C ASP A 175 -21.40 -13.25 -14.10
N HIS A 176 -20.80 -14.39 -14.40
CA HIS A 176 -19.69 -14.57 -15.35
C HIS A 176 -19.81 -15.88 -16.13
#